data_cfe4605b714f5e973d4ccec1c23d8e5c
#
_entry.id   cfe4605b714f5e973d4ccec1c23d8e5c
#
_cell.length_a   1.000
_cell.length_b   1.000
_cell.length_c   1.000
_cell.angle_alpha   90.00
_cell.angle_beta   90.00
_cell.angle_gamma   90.00
#
_symmetry.space_group_name_H-M   'P 1'
#
loop_
_entity.id
_entity.type
_entity.pdbx_description
1 polymer ?
#
loop_
_entity_poly.entity_id
_entity_poly.type
_entity_poly.pdbx_seq_one_letter_code
_entity_poly.pdbx_strand_id
1 'polypeptide(L)'
;MVSVVAARLPSSSAVLRSPQVGASRKSSSKTALLIPSYARALPGLQMQALRTKTASSKTAAVRAEVAQEAKAQASAAPVPSSQKAWYYDEYGAAKDVLKFGEVAVPQLQPEQVLVKVQAAALNPVDFKRRLGKFKATDSPLPTVPGYDVAGVIVKVGSNVTSFKEGDAVYANVSEQALNGPKQWGSIAQYTAVEEKLLGAKPENLSFAEAASLPLAIETALEGLERAGFKEGQSILVLAGAGGVGSLVIQLAKQVFGASLVAATASSSKLDFLKELGADVAIDYTKEKYEDKSEKYDVVFDAVGECDKAIKVVKEGGSVVVLTGAVSPPGFRFVVTSKGESLSKLNPYLESGKVKPIIDPKGLFKFSQVVEAFSYLETGRATGKIVIAPIE
;
A
#
# COMPACT_ATOMS: atom_id res chain seq x y z
N MET A 1 -42.28 33.03 -0.57
CA MET A 1 -41.90 34.46 -0.42
C MET A 1 -41.09 34.59 0.86
N VAL A 2 -39.78 34.62 0.80
CA VAL A 2 -38.89 35.30 1.76
C VAL A 2 -37.59 35.59 1.03
N SER A 3 -37.19 36.85 1.09
CA SER A 3 -36.13 37.52 0.30
C SER A 3 -34.71 37.04 0.53
N VAL A 4 -33.97 37.06 -0.56
CA VAL A 4 -32.50 37.00 -0.64
C VAL A 4 -31.96 38.41 -0.31
N VAL A 5 -30.99 38.49 0.61
CA VAL A 5 -30.15 39.69 0.81
C VAL A 5 -28.70 39.31 0.47
N ALA A 6 -28.21 39.91 -0.61
CA ALA A 6 -26.82 39.85 -1.02
C ALA A 6 -26.02 40.94 -0.31
N ALA A 7 -24.91 40.58 0.35
CA ALA A 7 -23.93 41.53 0.89
C ALA A 7 -22.67 41.53 -0.01
N ARG A 8 -22.34 42.72 -0.52
CA ARG A 8 -21.12 43.03 -1.32
C ARG A 8 -19.92 43.25 -0.41
N LEU A 9 -18.78 42.73 -0.84
CA LEU A 9 -17.45 43.02 -0.30
C LEU A 9 -16.82 44.20 -1.04
N PRO A 10 -16.05 45.08 -0.39
CA PRO A 10 -15.27 46.11 -1.04
C PRO A 10 -13.85 45.63 -1.40
N SER A 11 -13.42 45.98 -2.59
CA SER A 11 -12.08 45.87 -3.13
C SER A 11 -11.16 46.95 -2.56
N SER A 12 -9.93 46.57 -2.13
CA SER A 12 -8.85 47.54 -1.89
C SER A 12 -7.54 47.01 -2.40
N SER A 13 -7.03 47.66 -3.45
CA SER A 13 -5.70 47.48 -4.02
C SER A 13 -4.70 48.31 -3.22
N ALA A 14 -3.56 47.73 -2.82
CA ALA A 14 -2.37 48.47 -2.40
C ALA A 14 -1.13 47.84 -3.00
N VAL A 15 -0.54 48.58 -3.93
CA VAL A 15 0.80 48.38 -4.53
C VAL A 15 1.82 48.94 -3.55
N LEU A 16 2.85 48.21 -3.18
CA LEU A 16 4.08 48.76 -2.62
C LEU A 16 5.32 48.04 -3.16
N ARG A 17 6.24 48.89 -3.53
CA ARG A 17 7.52 48.73 -4.27
C ARG A 17 8.60 47.99 -3.48
N SER A 18 9.45 47.30 -4.23
CA SER A 18 10.77 46.82 -3.82
C SER A 18 11.80 47.96 -3.61
N PRO A 19 12.85 47.75 -2.84
CA PRO A 19 14.15 48.35 -3.14
C PRO A 19 15.22 47.31 -3.46
N GLN A 20 15.92 47.54 -4.57
CA GLN A 20 17.26 47.02 -4.85
C GLN A 20 18.32 47.75 -4.07
N VAL A 21 19.46 47.14 -3.82
CA VAL A 21 20.85 47.57 -3.70
C VAL A 21 21.56 46.43 -2.94
N GLY A 22 22.74 45.91 -3.26
CA GLY A 22 23.84 46.23 -4.11
C GLY A 22 24.93 45.17 -3.90
N ALA A 23 25.67 44.90 -4.94
CA ALA A 23 26.76 43.93 -4.96
C ALA A 23 28.03 44.45 -4.21
N SER A 24 28.74 43.55 -3.53
CA SER A 24 30.15 43.77 -3.20
C SER A 24 30.93 42.45 -3.33
N ARG A 25 31.90 42.46 -4.22
CA ARG A 25 32.97 41.46 -4.41
C ARG A 25 34.10 41.71 -3.40
N LYS A 26 34.70 40.60 -2.87
CA LYS A 26 36.16 40.44 -2.57
C LYS A 26 36.37 38.96 -2.21
N SER A 27 37.04 38.19 -3.00
CA SER A 27 38.46 37.79 -3.23
C SER A 27 39.07 36.94 -2.12
N SER A 28 39.35 35.70 -2.52
CA SER A 28 40.53 34.85 -2.28
C SER A 28 41.02 34.51 -0.87
N SER A 29 41.11 33.24 -0.53
CA SER A 29 42.41 32.57 -0.36
C SER A 29 42.27 31.05 -0.26
N LYS A 30 43.08 30.35 -1.04
CA LYS A 30 43.27 28.88 -1.01
C LYS A 30 44.18 28.53 0.16
N THR A 31 43.80 27.58 0.99
CA THR A 31 44.74 26.85 1.82
C THR A 31 44.42 25.36 1.69
N ALA A 32 45.31 24.65 1.02
CA ALA A 32 45.30 23.21 0.90
C ALA A 32 45.90 22.60 2.19
N LEU A 33 45.15 21.74 2.85
CA LEU A 33 45.65 20.88 3.92
C LEU A 33 45.80 19.44 3.37
N LEU A 34 47.06 19.03 3.31
CA LEU A 34 47.50 17.65 3.03
C LEU A 34 47.09 16.74 4.17
N ILE A 35 46.36 15.68 3.87
CA ILE A 35 46.08 14.55 4.78
C ILE A 35 46.89 13.34 4.27
N PRO A 36 47.72 12.68 5.08
CA PRO A 36 48.49 11.53 4.65
C PRO A 36 47.60 10.28 4.58
N SER A 37 47.71 9.55 3.47
CA SER A 37 47.09 8.25 3.20
C SER A 37 47.78 7.17 4.03
N TYR A 38 47.05 6.51 4.92
CA TYR A 38 47.36 5.19 5.44
C TYR A 38 46.14 4.27 5.23
N ALA A 39 46.03 3.65 4.07
CA ALA A 39 45.12 2.54 3.82
C ALA A 39 45.88 1.22 4.02
N ARG A 40 45.68 0.59 5.15
CA ARG A 40 46.05 -0.82 5.35
C ARG A 40 44.81 -1.65 5.09
N ALA A 41 44.78 -2.32 3.94
CA ALA A 41 43.71 -3.24 3.53
C ALA A 41 43.68 -4.48 4.43
N LEU A 42 42.53 -4.80 4.97
CA LEU A 42 42.24 -6.09 5.64
C LEU A 42 41.59 -7.04 4.64
N PRO A 43 42.11 -8.27 4.42
CA PRO A 43 41.64 -9.17 3.36
C PRO A 43 40.37 -9.97 3.68
N GLY A 44 39.55 -9.60 4.63
CA GLY A 44 38.39 -10.39 5.08
C GLY A 44 37.01 -9.89 4.60
N LEU A 45 36.87 -8.62 4.24
CA LEU A 45 35.55 -8.02 3.95
C LEU A 45 35.06 -8.17 2.48
N GLN A 46 35.96 -8.49 1.53
CA GLN A 46 35.56 -8.65 0.13
C GLN A 46 34.84 -9.96 -0.22
N MET A 47 35.05 -11.02 0.57
CA MET A 47 34.41 -12.33 0.30
C MET A 47 32.94 -12.40 0.77
N GLN A 48 32.53 -11.62 1.78
CA GLN A 48 31.12 -11.60 2.20
C GLN A 48 30.24 -10.74 1.29
N ALA A 49 30.76 -9.64 0.76
CA ALA A 49 30.03 -8.79 -0.18
C ALA A 49 29.79 -9.45 -1.55
N LEU A 50 30.71 -10.32 -2.01
CA LEU A 50 30.51 -11.09 -3.25
C LEU A 50 29.51 -12.25 -3.08
N ARG A 51 29.47 -12.90 -1.90
CA ARG A 51 28.51 -13.99 -1.64
C ARG A 51 27.06 -13.47 -1.51
N THR A 52 26.85 -12.29 -0.95
CA THR A 52 25.51 -11.69 -0.83
C THR A 52 25.01 -11.19 -2.19
N LYS A 53 25.87 -10.60 -3.04
CA LYS A 53 25.47 -10.17 -4.39
C LYS A 53 25.12 -11.34 -5.32
N THR A 54 25.86 -12.47 -5.25
CA THR A 54 25.59 -13.66 -6.08
C THR A 54 24.33 -14.42 -5.63
N ALA A 55 24.01 -14.44 -4.33
CA ALA A 55 22.76 -15.05 -3.84
C ALA A 55 21.55 -14.21 -4.25
N SER A 56 21.62 -12.87 -4.15
CA SER A 56 20.57 -11.96 -4.57
C SER A 56 20.30 -12.03 -6.08
N SER A 57 21.35 -12.13 -6.92
CA SER A 57 21.18 -12.21 -8.37
C SER A 57 20.60 -13.56 -8.83
N LYS A 58 20.93 -14.67 -8.18
CA LYS A 58 20.34 -15.98 -8.47
C LYS A 58 18.87 -16.04 -8.09
N THR A 59 18.49 -15.47 -6.96
CA THR A 59 17.08 -15.39 -6.51
C THR A 59 16.26 -14.53 -7.47
N ALA A 60 16.79 -13.40 -7.93
CA ALA A 60 16.13 -12.55 -8.92
C ALA A 60 15.96 -13.24 -10.28
N ALA A 61 16.97 -13.97 -10.74
CA ALA A 61 16.90 -14.73 -11.99
C ALA A 61 15.84 -15.85 -11.94
N VAL A 62 15.78 -16.62 -10.84
CA VAL A 62 14.75 -17.66 -10.64
C VAL A 62 13.36 -17.04 -10.58
N ARG A 63 13.18 -15.88 -9.91
CA ARG A 63 11.90 -15.17 -9.87
C ARG A 63 11.46 -14.69 -11.25
N ALA A 64 12.40 -14.18 -12.07
CA ALA A 64 12.12 -13.75 -13.44
C ALA A 64 11.72 -14.92 -14.33
N GLU A 65 12.40 -16.07 -14.20
CA GLU A 65 12.10 -17.30 -14.95
C GLU A 65 10.71 -17.85 -14.60
N VAL A 66 10.38 -17.96 -13.32
CA VAL A 66 9.03 -18.38 -12.85
C VAL A 66 7.94 -17.40 -13.32
N ALA A 67 8.21 -16.09 -13.32
CA ALA A 67 7.28 -15.09 -13.83
C ALA A 67 7.10 -15.20 -15.36
N GLN A 68 8.15 -15.55 -16.08
CA GLN A 68 8.12 -15.72 -17.53
C GLN A 68 7.40 -17.01 -17.95
N GLU A 69 7.57 -18.10 -17.20
CA GLU A 69 6.82 -19.34 -17.40
C GLU A 69 5.33 -19.15 -17.11
N ALA A 70 4.98 -18.47 -16.00
CA ALA A 70 3.59 -18.12 -15.68
C ALA A 70 2.96 -17.26 -16.78
N LYS A 71 3.72 -16.32 -17.36
CA LYS A 71 3.32 -15.48 -18.48
C LYS A 71 3.07 -16.30 -19.76
N ALA A 72 3.95 -17.24 -20.08
CA ALA A 72 3.81 -18.12 -21.25
C ALA A 72 2.61 -19.06 -21.12
N GLN A 73 2.41 -19.66 -19.94
CA GLN A 73 1.27 -20.56 -19.67
C GLN A 73 -0.08 -19.83 -19.66
N ALA A 74 -0.11 -18.56 -19.18
CA ALA A 74 -1.34 -17.78 -19.12
C ALA A 74 -1.84 -17.36 -20.51
N SER A 75 -0.95 -17.11 -21.47
CA SER A 75 -1.30 -16.66 -22.82
C SER A 75 -1.69 -17.79 -23.78
N ALA A 76 -1.43 -19.06 -23.43
CA ALA A 76 -1.59 -20.19 -24.36
C ALA A 76 -2.93 -20.91 -24.27
N ALA A 77 -3.68 -20.77 -23.18
CA ALA A 77 -4.96 -21.50 -22.99
C ALA A 77 -6.16 -20.59 -23.26
N PRO A 78 -7.20 -21.10 -23.96
CA PRO A 78 -8.45 -20.35 -24.14
C PRO A 78 -9.09 -20.06 -22.77
N VAL A 79 -9.64 -18.86 -22.62
CA VAL A 79 -10.36 -18.45 -21.40
C VAL A 79 -11.63 -19.31 -21.27
N PRO A 80 -11.83 -20.03 -20.16
CA PRO A 80 -13.02 -20.87 -19.96
C PRO A 80 -14.26 -19.99 -19.71
N SER A 81 -15.45 -20.60 -19.84
CA SER A 81 -16.72 -19.91 -19.53
C SER A 81 -17.00 -19.85 -18.03
N SER A 82 -16.48 -20.81 -17.24
CA SER A 82 -16.60 -20.87 -15.78
C SER A 82 -15.23 -20.97 -15.13
N GLN A 83 -15.15 -20.63 -13.84
CA GLN A 83 -13.94 -20.60 -13.05
C GLN A 83 -14.18 -21.04 -11.62
N LYS A 84 -13.15 -21.49 -10.93
CA LYS A 84 -13.18 -21.69 -9.48
C LYS A 84 -13.01 -20.36 -8.75
N ALA A 85 -13.83 -20.14 -7.73
CA ALA A 85 -13.78 -18.96 -6.87
C ALA A 85 -14.27 -19.27 -5.45
N TRP A 86 -13.87 -18.44 -4.51
CA TRP A 86 -14.52 -18.33 -3.22
C TRP A 86 -15.53 -17.18 -3.28
N TYR A 87 -16.75 -17.43 -2.81
CA TYR A 87 -17.84 -16.45 -2.81
C TYR A 87 -18.70 -16.59 -1.58
N TYR A 88 -19.52 -15.59 -1.31
CA TYR A 88 -20.57 -15.62 -0.30
C TYR A 88 -21.86 -15.02 -0.88
N ASP A 89 -22.99 -15.62 -0.53
CA ASP A 89 -24.34 -15.20 -0.95
C ASP A 89 -25.19 -14.69 0.21
N GLU A 90 -24.62 -14.66 1.41
CA GLU A 90 -25.14 -14.04 2.60
C GLU A 90 -24.03 -13.46 3.46
N TYR A 91 -24.36 -12.50 4.31
CA TYR A 91 -23.40 -11.88 5.22
C TYR A 91 -23.22 -12.72 6.50
N GLY A 92 -21.98 -12.95 6.95
CA GLY A 92 -21.72 -13.74 8.15
C GLY A 92 -20.25 -13.99 8.42
N ALA A 93 -19.94 -14.92 9.31
CA ALA A 93 -18.57 -15.33 9.61
C ALA A 93 -17.97 -16.16 8.48
N ALA A 94 -16.62 -16.09 8.28
CA ALA A 94 -15.96 -16.75 7.14
C ALA A 94 -16.29 -18.24 7.02
N LYS A 95 -16.24 -18.96 8.13
CA LYS A 95 -16.50 -20.40 8.18
C LYS A 95 -17.95 -20.80 7.82
N ASP A 96 -18.89 -19.85 7.98
CA ASP A 96 -20.32 -20.14 7.80
C ASP A 96 -20.82 -19.76 6.41
N VAL A 97 -20.26 -18.70 5.79
CA VAL A 97 -20.79 -18.13 4.55
C VAL A 97 -19.87 -18.24 3.34
N LEU A 98 -18.54 -18.43 3.52
CA LEU A 98 -17.64 -18.60 2.39
C LEU A 98 -17.79 -19.98 1.77
N LYS A 99 -18.07 -19.99 0.47
CA LYS A 99 -18.29 -21.18 -0.36
C LYS A 99 -17.23 -21.23 -1.45
N PHE A 100 -16.65 -22.42 -1.66
CA PHE A 100 -15.78 -22.68 -2.81
C PHE A 100 -16.58 -23.37 -3.91
N GLY A 101 -16.57 -22.84 -5.12
CA GLY A 101 -17.35 -23.40 -6.20
C GLY A 101 -17.05 -22.78 -7.56
N GLU A 102 -17.87 -23.14 -8.52
CA GLU A 102 -17.83 -22.60 -9.88
C GLU A 102 -18.70 -21.35 -10.00
N VAL A 103 -18.12 -20.32 -10.62
CA VAL A 103 -18.83 -19.10 -11.03
C VAL A 103 -18.49 -18.79 -12.49
N ALA A 104 -19.30 -17.99 -13.16
CA ALA A 104 -18.97 -17.53 -14.52
C ALA A 104 -17.69 -16.66 -14.51
N VAL A 105 -16.88 -16.80 -15.55
CA VAL A 105 -15.78 -15.84 -15.79
C VAL A 105 -16.40 -14.49 -16.16
N PRO A 106 -15.95 -13.36 -15.56
CA PRO A 106 -16.52 -12.04 -15.84
C PRO A 106 -16.50 -11.67 -17.32
N GLN A 107 -17.61 -11.13 -17.82
CA GLN A 107 -17.66 -10.50 -19.15
C GLN A 107 -16.92 -9.15 -19.10
N LEU A 108 -16.04 -8.93 -20.07
CA LEU A 108 -15.27 -7.67 -20.13
C LEU A 108 -16.13 -6.51 -20.60
N GLN A 109 -15.99 -5.37 -19.92
CA GLN A 109 -16.38 -4.08 -20.45
C GLN A 109 -15.26 -3.52 -21.34
N PRO A 110 -15.56 -2.55 -22.21
CA PRO A 110 -14.57 -2.00 -23.16
C PRO A 110 -13.28 -1.50 -22.50
N GLU A 111 -13.34 -0.93 -21.30
CA GLU A 111 -12.21 -0.34 -20.55
C GLU A 111 -11.53 -1.34 -19.59
N GLN A 112 -11.90 -2.61 -19.62
CA GLN A 112 -11.40 -3.61 -18.70
C GLN A 112 -10.43 -4.59 -19.37
N VAL A 113 -9.57 -5.17 -18.54
CA VAL A 113 -8.80 -6.36 -18.88
C VAL A 113 -9.25 -7.54 -18.05
N LEU A 114 -9.12 -8.75 -18.58
CA LEU A 114 -9.28 -9.99 -17.82
C LEU A 114 -7.90 -10.44 -17.33
N VAL A 115 -7.74 -10.49 -16.02
CA VAL A 115 -6.52 -10.94 -15.36
C VAL A 115 -6.70 -12.39 -14.94
N LYS A 116 -5.81 -13.29 -15.38
CA LYS A 116 -5.60 -14.62 -14.78
C LYS A 116 -4.85 -14.41 -13.48
N VAL A 117 -5.52 -14.63 -12.37
CA VAL A 117 -4.99 -14.35 -11.04
C VAL A 117 -3.90 -15.35 -10.67
N GLN A 118 -2.75 -14.86 -10.27
CA GLN A 118 -1.64 -15.65 -9.74
C GLN A 118 -1.57 -15.57 -8.21
N ALA A 119 -1.92 -14.40 -7.67
CA ALA A 119 -1.98 -14.14 -6.24
C ALA A 119 -3.02 -13.09 -5.91
N ALA A 120 -3.62 -13.19 -4.74
CA ALA A 120 -4.53 -12.22 -4.15
C ALA A 120 -4.10 -11.93 -2.70
N ALA A 121 -4.42 -10.74 -2.16
CA ALA A 121 -4.13 -10.44 -0.77
C ALA A 121 -5.36 -9.89 -0.06
N LEU A 122 -5.48 -10.23 1.22
CA LEU A 122 -6.59 -9.84 2.07
C LEU A 122 -6.36 -8.50 2.75
N ASN A 123 -7.45 -7.78 2.95
CA ASN A 123 -7.51 -6.51 3.66
C ASN A 123 -8.64 -6.53 4.72
N PRO A 124 -8.55 -5.69 5.77
CA PRO A 124 -9.63 -5.60 6.75
C PRO A 124 -11.00 -5.25 6.14
N VAL A 125 -11.05 -4.54 5.02
CA VAL A 125 -12.29 -4.22 4.31
C VAL A 125 -12.97 -5.47 3.76
N ASP A 126 -12.24 -6.49 3.32
CA ASP A 126 -12.81 -7.75 2.82
C ASP A 126 -13.70 -8.44 3.86
N PHE A 127 -13.18 -8.66 5.09
CA PHE A 127 -13.97 -9.31 6.12
C PHE A 127 -15.07 -8.39 6.69
N LYS A 128 -14.82 -7.08 6.79
CA LYS A 128 -15.84 -6.13 7.24
C LYS A 128 -17.02 -6.07 6.26
N ARG A 129 -16.73 -6.13 4.95
CA ARG A 129 -17.71 -6.23 3.89
C ARG A 129 -18.51 -7.52 4.00
N ARG A 130 -17.85 -8.67 4.09
CA ARG A 130 -18.47 -9.98 4.26
C ARG A 130 -19.31 -10.07 5.55
N LEU A 131 -18.93 -9.36 6.63
CA LEU A 131 -19.74 -9.24 7.85
C LEU A 131 -20.93 -8.27 7.68
N GLY A 132 -21.12 -7.67 6.51
CA GLY A 132 -22.22 -6.76 6.21
C GLY A 132 -22.10 -5.38 6.88
N LYS A 133 -20.88 -4.95 7.25
CA LYS A 133 -20.68 -3.63 7.86
C LYS A 133 -20.96 -2.47 6.90
N PHE A 134 -21.01 -2.73 5.59
CA PHE A 134 -21.19 -1.75 4.53
C PHE A 134 -22.38 -2.05 3.60
N LYS A 135 -23.39 -2.80 4.06
CA LYS A 135 -24.56 -3.25 3.27
C LYS A 135 -25.21 -2.15 2.41
N ALA A 136 -25.23 -0.91 2.93
CA ALA A 136 -25.89 0.19 2.23
C ALA A 136 -25.21 0.62 0.93
N THR A 137 -23.91 0.35 0.80
CA THR A 137 -23.08 0.76 -0.36
C THR A 137 -22.39 -0.43 -1.02
N ASP A 138 -22.70 -1.66 -0.58
CA ASP A 138 -22.10 -2.88 -1.10
C ASP A 138 -22.66 -3.27 -2.47
N SER A 139 -21.92 -4.11 -3.19
CA SER A 139 -22.40 -4.73 -4.42
C SER A 139 -23.47 -5.80 -4.11
N PRO A 140 -24.28 -6.18 -5.12
CA PRO A 140 -25.22 -7.30 -4.97
C PRO A 140 -24.52 -8.60 -4.58
N LEU A 141 -25.23 -9.46 -3.85
CA LEU A 141 -24.85 -10.85 -3.62
C LEU A 141 -25.27 -11.73 -4.81
N PRO A 142 -24.58 -12.85 -5.10
CA PRO A 142 -23.37 -13.32 -4.44
C PRO A 142 -22.15 -12.47 -4.76
N THR A 143 -21.16 -12.46 -3.85
CA THR A 143 -19.93 -11.67 -3.99
C THR A 143 -18.70 -12.56 -3.89
N VAL A 144 -17.77 -12.43 -4.82
CA VAL A 144 -16.39 -12.93 -4.71
C VAL A 144 -15.56 -11.88 -3.97
N PRO A 145 -14.98 -12.17 -2.78
CA PRO A 145 -14.17 -11.22 -2.06
C PRO A 145 -12.80 -11.00 -2.70
N GLY A 146 -12.04 -10.05 -2.17
CA GLY A 146 -10.67 -9.73 -2.56
C GLY A 146 -10.57 -8.45 -3.38
N TYR A 147 -9.77 -7.52 -2.86
CA TYR A 147 -9.48 -6.25 -3.52
C TYR A 147 -8.14 -6.30 -4.26
N ASP A 148 -7.11 -6.88 -3.64
CA ASP A 148 -5.77 -6.91 -4.18
C ASP A 148 -5.54 -8.10 -5.10
N VAL A 149 -4.97 -7.86 -6.27
CA VAL A 149 -4.63 -8.87 -7.29
C VAL A 149 -3.25 -8.64 -7.84
N ALA A 150 -2.57 -9.73 -8.19
CA ALA A 150 -1.47 -9.74 -9.15
C ALA A 150 -1.63 -10.95 -10.08
N GLY A 151 -1.41 -10.75 -11.36
CA GLY A 151 -1.60 -11.80 -12.36
C GLY A 151 -1.17 -11.37 -13.75
N VAL A 152 -1.63 -12.13 -14.75
CA VAL A 152 -1.30 -11.93 -16.16
C VAL A 152 -2.58 -11.61 -16.93
N ILE A 153 -2.54 -10.60 -17.78
CA ILE A 153 -3.64 -10.25 -18.67
C ILE A 153 -3.81 -11.35 -19.73
N VAL A 154 -5.01 -11.90 -19.83
CA VAL A 154 -5.35 -12.94 -20.80
C VAL A 154 -6.35 -12.46 -21.86
N LYS A 155 -6.99 -11.29 -21.65
CA LYS A 155 -7.88 -10.66 -22.63
C LYS A 155 -7.97 -9.17 -22.33
N VAL A 156 -8.10 -8.35 -23.37
CA VAL A 156 -8.28 -6.89 -23.27
C VAL A 156 -9.59 -6.45 -23.89
N GLY A 157 -10.24 -5.44 -23.29
CA GLY A 157 -11.41 -4.78 -23.85
C GLY A 157 -11.05 -3.86 -25.01
N SER A 158 -12.04 -3.46 -25.81
CA SER A 158 -11.83 -2.71 -27.05
C SER A 158 -11.23 -1.31 -26.86
N ASN A 159 -11.38 -0.70 -25.69
CA ASN A 159 -10.89 0.64 -25.37
C ASN A 159 -9.59 0.63 -24.54
N VAL A 160 -9.05 -0.54 -24.23
CA VAL A 160 -7.76 -0.68 -23.52
C VAL A 160 -6.62 -0.31 -24.46
N THR A 161 -5.72 0.57 -24.01
CA THR A 161 -4.64 1.14 -24.84
C THR A 161 -3.25 0.99 -24.24
N SER A 162 -3.14 0.92 -22.92
CA SER A 162 -1.86 0.93 -22.17
C SER A 162 -1.34 -0.46 -21.86
N PHE A 163 -2.18 -1.48 -21.97
CA PHE A 163 -1.85 -2.86 -21.65
C PHE A 163 -2.26 -3.83 -22.77
N LYS A 164 -1.62 -4.99 -22.80
CA LYS A 164 -1.91 -6.07 -23.76
C LYS A 164 -1.92 -7.43 -23.09
N GLU A 165 -2.44 -8.42 -23.79
CA GLU A 165 -2.36 -9.82 -23.38
C GLU A 165 -0.92 -10.25 -23.12
N GLY A 166 -0.72 -10.99 -22.04
CA GLY A 166 0.59 -11.43 -21.57
C GLY A 166 1.29 -10.44 -20.63
N ASP A 167 0.79 -9.22 -20.44
CA ASP A 167 1.39 -8.30 -19.47
C ASP A 167 1.13 -8.75 -18.02
N ALA A 168 2.17 -8.69 -17.19
CA ALA A 168 2.08 -8.94 -15.76
C ALA A 168 1.68 -7.66 -15.04
N VAL A 169 0.60 -7.71 -14.27
CA VAL A 169 -0.01 -6.54 -13.62
C VAL A 169 -0.34 -6.80 -12.17
N TYR A 170 -0.56 -5.71 -11.43
CA TYR A 170 -1.09 -5.74 -10.08
C TYR A 170 -2.03 -4.54 -9.86
N ALA A 171 -3.05 -4.70 -9.01
CA ALA A 171 -4.07 -3.69 -8.79
C ALA A 171 -4.88 -3.90 -7.51
N ASN A 172 -5.53 -2.84 -7.02
CA ASN A 172 -6.77 -2.94 -6.30
C ASN A 172 -7.92 -2.93 -7.33
N VAL A 173 -8.73 -3.99 -7.35
CA VAL A 173 -9.78 -4.16 -8.37
C VAL A 173 -10.95 -3.19 -8.24
N SER A 174 -11.06 -2.45 -7.14
CA SER A 174 -12.14 -1.48 -6.88
C SER A 174 -11.57 -0.08 -6.76
N GLU A 175 -12.04 0.86 -7.59
CA GLU A 175 -11.65 2.27 -7.51
C GLU A 175 -11.95 2.86 -6.13
N GLN A 176 -13.12 2.55 -5.58
CA GLN A 176 -13.51 2.91 -4.22
C GLN A 176 -13.91 1.67 -3.43
N ALA A 177 -13.19 1.44 -2.32
CA ALA A 177 -13.38 0.21 -1.55
C ALA A 177 -14.73 0.12 -0.82
N LEU A 178 -15.41 1.25 -0.57
CA LEU A 178 -16.64 1.30 0.23
C LEU A 178 -17.86 1.90 -0.50
N ASN A 179 -17.70 2.34 -1.74
CA ASN A 179 -18.77 2.95 -2.51
C ASN A 179 -18.90 2.24 -3.86
N GLY A 180 -19.80 1.26 -3.94
CA GLY A 180 -19.97 0.42 -5.11
C GLY A 180 -18.74 -0.46 -5.41
N PRO A 181 -18.23 -1.23 -4.42
CA PRO A 181 -17.08 -2.11 -4.68
C PRO A 181 -17.42 -3.20 -5.67
N LYS A 182 -16.41 -3.76 -6.34
CA LYS A 182 -16.60 -4.86 -7.29
C LYS A 182 -17.34 -6.04 -6.63
N GLN A 183 -18.31 -6.59 -7.37
CA GLN A 183 -19.00 -7.84 -7.02
C GLN A 183 -18.07 -9.05 -7.18
N TRP A 184 -17.27 -9.06 -8.25
CA TRP A 184 -16.37 -10.14 -8.61
C TRP A 184 -14.92 -9.72 -8.31
N GLY A 185 -14.47 -10.01 -7.07
CA GLY A 185 -13.15 -9.67 -6.58
C GLY A 185 -12.03 -10.61 -7.05
N SER A 186 -10.90 -10.57 -6.34
CA SER A 186 -9.67 -11.25 -6.76
C SER A 186 -9.50 -12.68 -6.23
N ILE A 187 -10.38 -13.18 -5.34
CA ILE A 187 -10.28 -14.57 -4.83
C ILE A 187 -10.98 -15.55 -5.76
N ALA A 188 -10.52 -15.53 -7.01
CA ALA A 188 -11.00 -16.33 -8.14
C ALA A 188 -9.84 -16.54 -9.13
N GLN A 189 -9.98 -17.51 -10.05
CA GLN A 189 -8.96 -17.75 -11.09
C GLN A 189 -8.84 -16.59 -12.08
N TYR A 190 -9.91 -15.83 -12.32
CA TYR A 190 -9.94 -14.68 -13.21
C TYR A 190 -10.73 -13.54 -12.57
N THR A 191 -10.28 -12.32 -12.80
CA THR A 191 -11.02 -11.11 -12.40
C THR A 191 -10.92 -10.04 -13.49
N ALA A 192 -11.99 -9.25 -13.67
CA ALA A 192 -12.01 -8.13 -14.61
C ALA A 192 -11.64 -6.84 -13.88
N VAL A 193 -10.66 -6.10 -14.40
CA VAL A 193 -10.13 -4.88 -13.79
C VAL A 193 -10.11 -3.76 -14.83
N GLU A 194 -10.53 -2.56 -14.45
CA GLU A 194 -10.40 -1.37 -15.30
C GLU A 194 -8.93 -1.01 -15.52
N GLU A 195 -8.57 -0.69 -16.78
CA GLU A 195 -7.20 -0.30 -17.17
C GLU A 195 -6.61 0.77 -16.25
N LYS A 196 -7.40 1.77 -15.87
CA LYS A 196 -6.97 2.89 -15.00
C LYS A 196 -6.53 2.48 -13.59
N LEU A 197 -6.88 1.27 -13.14
CA LEU A 197 -6.52 0.76 -11.81
C LEU A 197 -5.24 -0.08 -11.83
N LEU A 198 -4.73 -0.44 -13.01
CA LEU A 198 -3.62 -1.35 -13.17
C LEU A 198 -2.27 -0.63 -13.05
N GLY A 199 -1.35 -1.25 -12.32
CA GLY A 199 0.08 -1.00 -12.43
C GLY A 199 0.77 -2.17 -13.16
N ALA A 200 1.79 -1.87 -13.97
CA ALA A 200 2.69 -2.91 -14.45
C ALA A 200 3.44 -3.51 -13.24
N LYS A 201 3.42 -4.85 -13.12
CA LYS A 201 4.09 -5.52 -12.00
C LYS A 201 5.60 -5.28 -12.07
N PRO A 202 6.26 -4.77 -10.98
CA PRO A 202 7.72 -4.67 -10.91
C PRO A 202 8.39 -6.01 -11.23
N GLU A 203 9.41 -6.00 -12.08
CA GLU A 203 10.05 -7.25 -12.55
C GLU A 203 10.71 -8.05 -11.42
N ASN A 204 11.27 -7.34 -10.43
CA ASN A 204 11.95 -7.94 -9.28
C ASN A 204 10.99 -8.55 -8.23
N LEU A 205 9.68 -8.32 -8.32
CA LEU A 205 8.70 -8.86 -7.39
C LEU A 205 8.06 -10.14 -7.94
N SER A 206 7.81 -11.11 -7.08
CA SER A 206 6.91 -12.22 -7.35
C SER A 206 5.45 -11.73 -7.42
N PHE A 207 4.53 -12.54 -7.96
CA PHE A 207 3.11 -12.22 -7.93
C PHE A 207 2.55 -12.08 -6.51
N ALA A 208 3.02 -12.91 -5.58
CA ALA A 208 2.63 -12.84 -4.17
C ALA A 208 3.07 -11.52 -3.52
N GLU A 209 4.30 -11.08 -3.77
CA GLU A 209 4.82 -9.80 -3.30
C GLU A 209 4.04 -8.63 -3.93
N ALA A 210 3.79 -8.67 -5.24
CA ALA A 210 3.04 -7.64 -5.94
C ALA A 210 1.57 -7.55 -5.45
N ALA A 211 0.89 -8.68 -5.27
CA ALA A 211 -0.47 -8.71 -4.74
C ALA A 211 -0.58 -8.15 -3.31
N SER A 212 0.50 -8.19 -2.52
CA SER A 212 0.50 -7.68 -1.15
C SER A 212 0.51 -6.15 -1.05
N LEU A 213 0.60 -5.42 -2.15
CA LEU A 213 0.83 -3.97 -2.16
C LEU A 213 -0.44 -3.13 -2.37
N PRO A 214 -1.30 -3.35 -3.39
CA PRO A 214 -2.12 -2.29 -3.99
C PRO A 214 -2.93 -1.47 -2.99
N LEU A 215 -3.97 -2.01 -2.38
CA LEU A 215 -4.82 -1.24 -1.47
C LEU A 215 -4.03 -0.62 -0.31
N ALA A 216 -3.05 -1.35 0.25
CA ALA A 216 -2.30 -0.90 1.40
C ALA A 216 -1.31 0.22 1.05
N ILE A 217 -0.59 0.12 -0.08
CA ILE A 217 0.39 1.14 -0.48
C ILE A 217 -0.31 2.40 -1.00
N GLU A 218 -1.43 2.26 -1.71
CA GLU A 218 -2.26 3.38 -2.13
C GLU A 218 -2.88 4.11 -0.93
N THR A 219 -3.35 3.37 0.09
CA THR A 219 -3.83 3.97 1.35
C THR A 219 -2.72 4.72 2.07
N ALA A 220 -1.52 4.16 2.13
CA ALA A 220 -0.37 4.81 2.76
C ALA A 220 0.03 6.09 2.02
N LEU A 221 0.14 6.03 0.69
CA LEU A 221 0.50 7.17 -0.16
C LEU A 221 -0.54 8.28 -0.06
N GLU A 222 -1.82 7.98 -0.31
CA GLU A 222 -2.90 8.96 -0.30
C GLU A 222 -3.08 9.58 1.09
N GLY A 223 -2.91 8.80 2.16
CA GLY A 223 -2.97 9.32 3.53
C GLY A 223 -1.86 10.32 3.83
N LEU A 224 -0.63 10.07 3.41
CA LEU A 224 0.50 11.00 3.53
C LEU A 224 0.30 12.26 2.69
N GLU A 225 -0.17 12.11 1.44
CA GLU A 225 -0.45 13.24 0.54
C GLU A 225 -1.58 14.14 1.08
N ARG A 226 -2.69 13.55 1.58
CA ARG A 226 -3.82 14.29 2.18
C ARG A 226 -3.45 14.98 3.48
N ALA A 227 -2.54 14.39 4.27
CA ALA A 227 -1.98 15.05 5.45
C ALA A 227 -1.03 16.21 5.11
N GLY A 228 -0.69 16.39 3.83
CA GLY A 228 0.28 17.37 3.37
C GLY A 228 1.70 17.05 3.88
N PHE A 229 2.03 15.78 4.10
CA PHE A 229 3.32 15.35 4.62
C PHE A 229 4.46 15.69 3.65
N LYS A 230 5.54 16.29 4.19
CA LYS A 230 6.66 16.85 3.40
C LYS A 230 8.01 16.42 3.97
N GLU A 231 9.05 16.57 3.14
CA GLU A 231 10.45 16.39 3.55
C GLU A 231 10.78 17.19 4.83
N GLY A 232 11.54 16.56 5.72
CA GLY A 232 11.96 17.15 6.98
C GLY A 232 10.91 17.10 8.11
N GLN A 233 9.68 16.72 7.85
CA GLN A 233 8.65 16.56 8.88
C GLN A 233 8.81 15.24 9.67
N SER A 234 8.18 15.21 10.84
CA SER A 234 8.12 14.04 11.74
C SER A 234 6.76 13.37 11.68
N ILE A 235 6.75 12.03 11.81
CA ILE A 235 5.52 11.23 11.80
C ILE A 235 5.52 10.16 12.90
N LEU A 236 4.34 9.95 13.50
CA LEU A 236 4.05 8.79 14.33
C LEU A 236 3.09 7.84 13.58
N VAL A 237 3.46 6.57 13.45
CA VAL A 237 2.65 5.55 12.78
C VAL A 237 2.11 4.56 13.82
N LEU A 238 0.80 4.57 14.04
CA LEU A 238 0.14 3.58 14.89
C LEU A 238 -0.10 2.29 14.11
N ALA A 239 0.10 1.14 14.77
CA ALA A 239 0.12 -0.20 14.15
C ALA A 239 1.18 -0.32 13.03
N GLY A 240 2.40 0.15 13.30
CA GLY A 240 3.51 0.17 12.33
C GLY A 240 3.88 -1.19 11.72
N ALA A 241 3.59 -2.30 12.39
CA ALA A 241 3.85 -3.64 11.89
C ALA A 241 2.73 -4.24 11.02
N GLY A 242 1.61 -3.53 10.85
CA GLY A 242 0.49 -3.96 10.02
C GLY A 242 0.68 -3.70 8.52
N GLY A 243 -0.27 -4.15 7.69
CA GLY A 243 -0.18 -4.02 6.23
C GLY A 243 0.01 -2.60 5.73
N VAL A 244 -0.78 -1.63 6.23
CA VAL A 244 -0.64 -0.21 5.88
C VAL A 244 0.52 0.43 6.64
N GLY A 245 0.61 0.22 7.97
CA GLY A 245 1.63 0.87 8.80
C GLY A 245 3.06 0.59 8.36
N SER A 246 3.35 -0.65 7.94
CA SER A 246 4.67 -1.04 7.44
C SER A 246 5.07 -0.30 6.15
N LEU A 247 4.08 0.05 5.32
CA LEU A 247 4.29 0.83 4.10
C LEU A 247 4.36 2.33 4.40
N VAL A 248 3.56 2.85 5.36
CA VAL A 248 3.66 4.26 5.80
C VAL A 248 5.06 4.57 6.32
N ILE A 249 5.65 3.70 7.17
CA ILE A 249 7.03 3.87 7.67
C ILE A 249 8.00 3.99 6.50
N GLN A 250 7.95 3.05 5.56
CA GLN A 250 8.86 3.01 4.42
C GLN A 250 8.67 4.21 3.48
N LEU A 251 7.42 4.56 3.15
CA LEU A 251 7.13 5.73 2.30
C LEU A 251 7.57 7.03 2.97
N ALA A 252 7.24 7.24 4.24
CA ALA A 252 7.68 8.42 4.98
C ALA A 252 9.20 8.58 4.95
N LYS A 253 9.95 7.49 5.19
CA LYS A 253 11.42 7.53 5.25
C LYS A 253 12.07 7.62 3.88
N GLN A 254 11.64 6.80 2.92
CA GLN A 254 12.36 6.56 1.65
C GLN A 254 11.84 7.41 0.48
N VAL A 255 10.59 7.88 0.55
CA VAL A 255 9.95 8.63 -0.53
C VAL A 255 9.74 10.08 -0.16
N PHE A 256 9.25 10.34 1.06
CA PHE A 256 8.94 11.70 1.52
C PHE A 256 10.08 12.37 2.28
N GLY A 257 11.14 11.66 2.69
CA GLY A 257 12.28 12.24 3.38
C GLY A 257 11.98 12.71 4.80
N ALA A 258 11.20 11.92 5.57
CA ALA A 258 10.90 12.21 6.98
C ALA A 258 12.17 12.41 7.81
N SER A 259 12.23 13.46 8.64
CA SER A 259 13.30 13.68 9.60
C SER A 259 13.24 12.71 10.77
N LEU A 260 12.03 12.34 11.18
CA LEU A 260 11.77 11.41 12.27
C LEU A 260 10.55 10.54 11.96
N VAL A 261 10.72 9.23 12.02
CA VAL A 261 9.64 8.25 11.94
C VAL A 261 9.57 7.48 13.26
N ALA A 262 8.52 7.70 14.03
CA ALA A 262 8.19 6.90 15.19
C ALA A 262 7.07 5.92 14.81
N ALA A 263 7.07 4.72 15.39
CA ALA A 263 6.01 3.75 15.11
C ALA A 263 5.70 2.87 16.34
N THR A 264 4.45 2.47 16.48
CA THR A 264 4.00 1.60 17.58
C THR A 264 3.83 0.16 17.12
N ALA A 265 4.28 -0.78 17.95
CA ALA A 265 4.01 -2.21 17.81
C ALA A 265 4.05 -2.91 19.19
N SER A 266 3.75 -4.22 19.23
CA SER A 266 4.02 -5.05 20.40
C SER A 266 5.51 -5.35 20.55
N SER A 267 5.96 -5.72 21.77
CA SER A 267 7.37 -5.98 22.11
C SER A 267 8.12 -6.83 21.07
N SER A 268 7.49 -7.88 20.56
CA SER A 268 8.12 -8.83 19.62
C SER A 268 8.34 -8.28 18.21
N LYS A 269 7.81 -7.08 17.90
CA LYS A 269 7.85 -6.49 16.55
C LYS A 269 8.64 -5.18 16.51
N LEU A 270 9.30 -4.77 17.60
CA LEU A 270 10.01 -3.48 17.67
C LEU A 270 11.23 -3.42 16.73
N ASP A 271 12.01 -4.50 16.69
CA ASP A 271 13.18 -4.55 15.79
C ASP A 271 12.74 -4.54 14.32
N PHE A 272 11.64 -5.21 14.00
CA PHE A 272 11.03 -5.15 12.67
C PHE A 272 10.65 -3.72 12.27
N LEU A 273 10.11 -2.88 13.18
CA LEU A 273 9.85 -1.46 12.88
C LEU A 273 11.13 -0.70 12.49
N LYS A 274 12.23 -0.96 13.20
CA LYS A 274 13.53 -0.33 12.90
C LYS A 274 14.08 -0.79 11.54
N GLU A 275 13.93 -2.08 11.21
CA GLU A 275 14.29 -2.62 9.89
C GLU A 275 13.51 -1.96 8.76
N LEU A 276 12.26 -1.55 8.98
CA LEU A 276 11.44 -0.79 8.04
C LEU A 276 11.88 0.67 7.88
N GLY A 277 12.70 1.19 8.79
CA GLY A 277 13.20 2.56 8.78
C GLY A 277 12.59 3.46 9.86
N ALA A 278 11.90 2.91 10.88
CA ALA A 278 11.49 3.70 12.04
C ALA A 278 12.71 4.07 12.90
N ASP A 279 12.86 5.36 13.19
CA ASP A 279 13.90 5.88 14.07
C ASP A 279 13.58 5.58 15.54
N VAL A 280 12.28 5.56 15.90
CA VAL A 280 11.78 5.27 17.25
C VAL A 280 10.71 4.19 17.17
N ALA A 281 10.95 3.07 17.87
CA ALA A 281 9.96 1.99 18.02
C ALA A 281 9.37 2.03 19.43
N ILE A 282 8.05 2.17 19.52
CA ILE A 282 7.30 2.33 20.77
C ILE A 282 6.52 1.04 21.07
N ASP A 283 6.76 0.46 22.22
CA ASP A 283 6.04 -0.73 22.71
C ASP A 283 4.71 -0.31 23.36
N TYR A 284 3.62 -0.34 22.63
CA TYR A 284 2.30 0.04 23.15
C TYR A 284 1.80 -0.89 24.27
N THR A 285 2.43 -2.04 24.48
CA THR A 285 2.07 -2.96 25.59
C THR A 285 2.71 -2.57 26.91
N LYS A 286 3.73 -1.71 26.89
CA LYS A 286 4.50 -1.27 28.06
C LYS A 286 4.41 0.21 28.35
N GLU A 287 4.22 1.03 27.31
CA GLU A 287 4.19 2.48 27.44
C GLU A 287 3.09 3.08 26.57
N LYS A 288 2.55 4.20 27.02
CA LYS A 288 1.51 4.95 26.31
C LYS A 288 2.18 6.05 25.49
N TYR A 289 2.03 5.99 24.18
CA TYR A 289 2.60 7.00 23.30
C TYR A 289 1.98 8.39 23.53
N GLU A 290 0.71 8.44 23.95
CA GLU A 290 -0.03 9.66 24.23
C GLU A 290 0.43 10.42 25.47
N ASP A 291 1.23 9.80 26.34
CA ASP A 291 1.81 10.41 27.55
C ASP A 291 3.21 10.97 27.32
N LYS A 292 3.77 10.79 26.11
CA LYS A 292 5.09 11.31 25.75
C LYS A 292 5.05 12.79 25.45
N SER A 293 6.17 13.48 25.69
CA SER A 293 6.34 14.91 25.40
C SER A 293 6.51 15.22 23.91
N GLU A 294 7.00 14.23 23.14
CA GLU A 294 7.24 14.37 21.71
C GLU A 294 5.93 14.62 20.96
N LYS A 295 5.99 15.60 20.03
CA LYS A 295 4.88 15.90 19.12
C LYS A 295 5.35 15.71 17.67
N TYR A 296 4.42 15.27 16.83
CA TYR A 296 4.68 14.93 15.44
C TYR A 296 3.90 15.86 14.50
N ASP A 297 4.45 16.13 13.32
CA ASP A 297 3.76 16.90 12.30
C ASP A 297 2.55 16.14 11.76
N VAL A 298 2.68 14.79 11.65
CA VAL A 298 1.59 13.89 11.25
C VAL A 298 1.51 12.69 12.20
N VAL A 299 0.29 12.28 12.55
CA VAL A 299 0.03 10.98 13.18
C VAL A 299 -0.81 10.15 12.20
N PHE A 300 -0.33 8.96 11.83
CA PHE A 300 -1.05 8.05 10.97
C PHE A 300 -1.71 6.94 11.81
N ASP A 301 -3.00 7.07 12.04
CA ASP A 301 -3.78 6.18 12.90
C ASP A 301 -4.48 5.08 12.08
N ALA A 302 -3.87 3.90 12.06
CA ALA A 302 -4.46 2.69 11.48
C ALA A 302 -5.21 1.81 12.51
N VAL A 303 -5.30 2.27 13.77
CA VAL A 303 -5.92 1.55 14.90
C VAL A 303 -7.34 2.05 15.17
N GLY A 304 -7.54 3.37 15.13
CA GLY A 304 -8.81 4.04 15.49
C GLY A 304 -8.76 4.68 16.87
N GLU A 305 -7.60 5.20 17.26
CA GLU A 305 -7.36 5.87 18.54
C GLU A 305 -7.19 7.41 18.37
N CYS A 306 -7.99 8.03 17.51
CA CYS A 306 -7.87 9.45 17.16
C CYS A 306 -7.77 10.37 18.38
N ASP A 307 -8.57 10.15 19.42
CA ASP A 307 -8.56 10.96 20.65
C ASP A 307 -7.24 10.89 21.44
N LYS A 308 -6.49 9.82 21.29
CA LYS A 308 -5.12 9.72 21.82
C LYS A 308 -4.11 10.33 20.85
N ALA A 309 -4.27 10.09 19.54
CA ALA A 309 -3.40 10.59 18.49
C ALA A 309 -3.32 12.12 18.48
N ILE A 310 -4.44 12.82 18.68
CA ILE A 310 -4.49 14.29 18.76
C ILE A 310 -3.69 14.88 19.92
N LYS A 311 -3.39 14.11 20.98
CA LYS A 311 -2.56 14.58 22.10
C LYS A 311 -1.09 14.73 21.75
N VAL A 312 -0.63 14.03 20.70
CA VAL A 312 0.77 13.99 20.26
C VAL A 312 1.00 14.59 18.87
N VAL A 313 -0.02 15.20 18.28
CA VAL A 313 0.17 15.99 17.06
C VAL A 313 0.57 17.43 17.42
N LYS A 314 1.46 18.05 16.62
CA LYS A 314 1.83 19.47 16.75
C LYS A 314 0.66 20.37 16.42
N GLU A 315 0.72 21.61 16.88
CA GLU A 315 -0.18 22.66 16.40
C GLU A 315 -0.03 22.83 14.87
N GLY A 316 -1.13 22.87 14.16
CA GLY A 316 -1.16 22.88 12.68
C GLY A 316 -0.82 21.54 12.02
N GLY A 317 -0.56 20.49 12.79
CA GLY A 317 -0.33 19.14 12.26
C GLY A 317 -1.64 18.40 11.93
N SER A 318 -1.51 17.20 11.40
CA SER A 318 -2.62 16.38 10.90
C SER A 318 -2.67 14.99 11.54
N VAL A 319 -3.88 14.45 11.74
CA VAL A 319 -4.08 13.05 12.13
C VAL A 319 -4.86 12.33 11.04
N VAL A 320 -4.22 11.37 10.37
CA VAL A 320 -4.86 10.50 9.38
C VAL A 320 -5.53 9.33 10.11
N VAL A 321 -6.83 9.13 9.94
CA VAL A 321 -7.59 8.09 10.65
C VAL A 321 -8.21 7.12 9.66
N LEU A 322 -7.82 5.84 9.70
CA LEU A 322 -8.35 4.83 8.80
C LEU A 322 -9.64 4.16 9.32
N THR A 323 -9.84 4.13 10.63
CA THR A 323 -10.99 3.48 11.27
C THR A 323 -11.33 4.18 12.59
N GLY A 324 -12.48 3.88 13.19
CA GLY A 324 -12.87 4.47 14.50
C GLY A 324 -13.52 5.84 14.39
N ALA A 325 -13.72 6.52 15.52
CA ALA A 325 -14.21 7.88 15.59
C ALA A 325 -13.15 8.89 15.14
N VAL A 326 -13.59 10.09 14.73
CA VAL A 326 -12.68 11.15 14.26
C VAL A 326 -13.00 12.43 15.00
N SER A 327 -11.98 13.05 15.59
CA SER A 327 -12.03 14.37 16.22
C SER A 327 -11.01 15.30 15.57
N PRO A 328 -11.29 16.60 15.38
CA PRO A 328 -10.32 17.55 14.83
C PRO A 328 -9.01 17.59 15.65
N PRO A 329 -7.81 17.73 15.02
CA PRO A 329 -7.55 17.93 13.60
C PRO A 329 -7.48 16.62 12.77
N GLY A 330 -8.03 15.51 13.29
CA GLY A 330 -8.10 14.25 12.57
C GLY A 330 -9.05 14.31 11.39
N PHE A 331 -8.74 13.56 10.35
CA PHE A 331 -9.62 13.34 9.21
C PHE A 331 -9.60 11.89 8.78
N ARG A 332 -10.70 11.44 8.18
CA ARG A 332 -10.82 10.13 7.57
C ARG A 332 -11.00 10.25 6.06
N PHE A 333 -10.44 9.29 5.34
CA PHE A 333 -10.70 9.12 3.92
C PHE A 333 -10.94 7.64 3.59
N VAL A 334 -11.48 7.39 2.44
CA VAL A 334 -11.51 6.08 1.78
C VAL A 334 -10.59 6.19 0.58
N VAL A 335 -9.67 5.26 0.46
CA VAL A 335 -8.70 5.26 -0.64
C VAL A 335 -9.39 5.24 -1.99
N THR A 336 -8.91 6.07 -2.90
CA THR A 336 -9.28 6.04 -4.32
C THR A 336 -8.14 5.40 -5.10
N SER A 337 -8.34 4.14 -5.51
CA SER A 337 -7.30 3.39 -6.22
C SER A 337 -7.05 3.94 -7.62
N LYS A 338 -5.77 3.99 -8.00
CA LYS A 338 -5.29 4.48 -9.29
C LYS A 338 -4.02 3.74 -9.69
N GLY A 339 -3.99 3.16 -10.89
CA GLY A 339 -2.78 2.55 -11.45
C GLY A 339 -1.59 3.53 -11.54
N GLU A 340 -1.87 4.82 -11.69
CA GLU A 340 -0.87 5.89 -11.67
C GLU A 340 -0.11 5.93 -10.32
N SER A 341 -0.81 5.74 -9.19
CA SER A 341 -0.18 5.69 -7.86
C SER A 341 0.78 4.51 -7.74
N LEU A 342 0.40 3.35 -8.28
CA LEU A 342 1.25 2.16 -8.32
C LEU A 342 2.47 2.40 -9.21
N SER A 343 2.27 2.96 -10.40
CA SER A 343 3.33 3.29 -11.36
C SER A 343 4.32 4.31 -10.79
N LYS A 344 3.86 5.32 -10.07
CA LYS A 344 4.70 6.31 -9.35
C LYS A 344 5.63 5.65 -8.33
N LEU A 345 5.20 4.56 -7.70
CA LEU A 345 5.95 3.87 -6.67
C LEU A 345 6.85 2.73 -7.20
N ASN A 346 6.65 2.27 -8.44
CA ASN A 346 7.45 1.20 -9.03
C ASN A 346 8.96 1.42 -8.93
N PRO A 347 9.54 2.62 -9.20
CA PRO A 347 10.99 2.83 -9.08
C PRO A 347 11.54 2.57 -7.66
N TYR A 348 10.74 2.84 -6.62
CA TYR A 348 11.13 2.56 -5.23
C TYR A 348 11.02 1.07 -4.88
N LEU A 349 10.06 0.36 -5.48
CA LEU A 349 9.91 -1.09 -5.34
C LEU A 349 11.03 -1.82 -6.08
N GLU A 350 11.35 -1.42 -7.31
CA GLU A 350 12.40 -2.00 -8.15
C GLU A 350 13.79 -1.79 -7.57
N SER A 351 14.05 -0.62 -6.98
CA SER A 351 15.31 -0.35 -6.28
C SER A 351 15.41 -1.01 -4.90
N GLY A 352 14.32 -1.61 -4.39
CA GLY A 352 14.26 -2.23 -3.06
C GLY A 352 14.25 -1.22 -1.91
N LYS A 353 14.05 0.07 -2.17
CA LYS A 353 13.87 1.11 -1.13
C LYS A 353 12.56 0.92 -0.38
N VAL A 354 11.49 0.53 -1.09
CA VAL A 354 10.22 0.10 -0.52
C VAL A 354 10.05 -1.39 -0.80
N LYS A 355 9.67 -2.16 0.22
CA LYS A 355 9.56 -3.61 0.12
C LYS A 355 8.16 -4.07 0.52
N PRO A 356 7.55 -5.00 -0.23
CA PRO A 356 6.33 -5.67 0.21
C PRO A 356 6.61 -6.49 1.47
N ILE A 357 5.67 -6.47 2.41
CA ILE A 357 5.77 -7.25 3.66
C ILE A 357 4.64 -8.27 3.67
N ILE A 358 5.02 -9.53 3.49
CA ILE A 358 4.11 -10.68 3.64
C ILE A 358 4.28 -11.24 5.07
N ASP A 359 3.17 -11.66 5.67
CA ASP A 359 3.17 -12.22 7.03
C ASP A 359 4.13 -13.41 7.14
N PRO A 360 4.92 -13.51 8.25
CA PRO A 360 5.87 -14.62 8.46
C PRO A 360 5.27 -16.02 8.46
N LYS A 361 3.95 -16.18 8.62
CA LYS A 361 3.28 -17.48 8.41
C LYS A 361 3.40 -17.99 6.98
N GLY A 362 3.78 -17.10 6.03
CA GLY A 362 3.92 -17.41 4.62
C GLY A 362 2.60 -17.29 3.85
N LEU A 363 2.56 -17.94 2.70
CA LEU A 363 1.42 -17.89 1.78
C LEU A 363 0.34 -18.90 2.19
N PHE A 364 -0.92 -18.49 2.09
CA PHE A 364 -2.05 -19.39 2.20
C PHE A 364 -2.39 -19.97 0.82
N LYS A 365 -2.67 -21.27 0.75
CA LYS A 365 -3.16 -21.90 -0.48
C LYS A 365 -4.57 -21.42 -0.83
N PHE A 366 -4.98 -21.55 -2.09
CA PHE A 366 -6.33 -21.21 -2.53
C PHE A 366 -7.42 -22.01 -1.77
N SER A 367 -7.12 -23.23 -1.34
CA SER A 367 -8.00 -24.03 -0.48
C SER A 367 -8.09 -23.54 0.98
N GLN A 368 -7.24 -22.61 1.42
CA GLN A 368 -7.13 -22.14 2.80
C GLN A 368 -7.69 -20.71 3.01
N VAL A 369 -8.60 -20.27 2.15
CA VAL A 369 -9.15 -18.91 2.21
C VAL A 369 -9.90 -18.66 3.53
N VAL A 370 -10.63 -19.64 4.06
CA VAL A 370 -11.33 -19.52 5.34
C VAL A 370 -10.35 -19.32 6.49
N GLU A 371 -9.25 -20.07 6.52
CA GLU A 371 -8.19 -19.93 7.52
C GLU A 371 -7.47 -18.57 7.39
N ALA A 372 -7.22 -18.11 6.15
CA ALA A 372 -6.61 -16.81 5.89
C ALA A 372 -7.47 -15.67 6.43
N PHE A 373 -8.80 -15.71 6.19
CA PHE A 373 -9.75 -14.75 6.77
C PHE A 373 -9.79 -14.82 8.29
N SER A 374 -9.88 -16.02 8.85
CA SER A 374 -9.89 -16.21 10.30
C SER A 374 -8.62 -15.64 10.95
N TYR A 375 -7.48 -15.80 10.30
CA TYR A 375 -6.22 -15.23 10.78
C TYR A 375 -6.20 -13.70 10.65
N LEU A 376 -6.67 -13.15 9.53
CA LEU A 376 -6.78 -11.69 9.36
C LEU A 376 -7.65 -11.05 10.46
N GLU A 377 -8.77 -11.68 10.79
CA GLU A 377 -9.73 -11.19 11.79
C GLU A 377 -9.17 -11.17 13.21
N THR A 378 -8.08 -11.89 13.49
CA THR A 378 -7.37 -11.79 14.78
C THR A 378 -6.70 -10.43 14.99
N GLY A 379 -6.43 -9.67 13.92
CA GLY A 379 -5.69 -8.41 13.97
C GLY A 379 -4.21 -8.55 14.35
N ARG A 380 -3.64 -9.77 14.32
CA ARG A 380 -2.26 -10.06 14.78
C ARG A 380 -1.24 -10.22 13.64
N ALA A 381 -1.67 -10.20 12.41
CA ALA A 381 -0.79 -10.33 11.24
C ALA A 381 0.32 -9.27 11.24
N THR A 382 1.48 -9.64 10.70
CA THR A 382 2.58 -8.73 10.40
C THR A 382 2.61 -8.52 8.89
N GLY A 383 2.45 -7.26 8.43
CA GLY A 383 2.31 -7.02 6.98
C GLY A 383 0.99 -7.56 6.42
N LYS A 384 1.06 -8.24 5.28
CA LYS A 384 -0.11 -8.67 4.49
C LYS A 384 -0.28 -10.19 4.47
N ILE A 385 -1.53 -10.62 4.45
CA ILE A 385 -1.93 -12.03 4.26
C ILE A 385 -2.19 -12.23 2.77
N VAL A 386 -1.45 -13.17 2.17
CA VAL A 386 -1.48 -13.43 0.73
C VAL A 386 -1.92 -14.86 0.46
N ILE A 387 -2.77 -15.02 -0.55
CA ILE A 387 -3.27 -16.28 -1.06
C ILE A 387 -2.57 -16.53 -2.40
N ALA A 388 -1.75 -17.57 -2.48
CA ALA A 388 -1.02 -17.96 -3.69
C ALA A 388 -0.51 -19.41 -3.58
N PRO A 389 -0.43 -20.15 -4.70
CA PRO A 389 -0.99 -19.81 -6.00
C PRO A 389 -2.52 -19.86 -6.01
N ILE A 390 -3.13 -19.16 -6.95
CA ILE A 390 -4.56 -19.29 -7.29
C ILE A 390 -4.67 -20.30 -8.44
N GLU A 391 -5.16 -21.51 -8.15
CA GLU A 391 -5.23 -22.64 -9.08
C GLU A 391 -6.67 -22.99 -9.47
#